data_a54925bf8e309765fe8e6bdef1a139cd
#
_entry.id   a54925bf8e309765fe8e6bdef1a139cd
#
_cell.length_a   1.000
_cell.length_b   1.000
_cell.length_c   1.000
_cell.angle_alpha   90.00
_cell.angle_beta   90.00
_cell.angle_gamma   90.00
#
_symmetry.space_group_name_H-M   'P 1'
#
loop_
_entity.id
_entity.type
_entity.pdbx_description
1 polymer ?
#
loop_
_entity_poly.entity_id
_entity_poly.type
_entity_poly.pdbx_seq_one_letter_code
_entity_poly.pdbx_strand_id
1 'polypeptide(L)'
;EDAGIKPEDIDMVIVATSTGDFPFPTVANMLQDRLGLGKVATMDQLAACSGFMYSLITAKQYIQSGDYHNILVVGVDKLSKITDLTDRSTAILFGDGAGAAVIGEVSEGHGILSYEMGSDGSGGKYLYLNHDNGKIFMNGREVFKFAVRIMGEASRNVVDKAGLTADDVDMFVPHQANIRIME
;
A
#
# COMPACT_ATOMS: atom_id res chain seq x y z
N GLU A 1 4.01 12.75 -15.28
CA GLU A 1 4.63 14.09 -15.47
C GLU A 1 5.49 14.45 -14.26
N ASP A 2 4.99 14.39 -13.04
CA ASP A 2 5.74 14.81 -11.83
C ASP A 2 7.02 13.98 -11.58
N ALA A 3 7.02 12.70 -11.93
CA ALA A 3 8.21 11.85 -11.82
C ALA A 3 9.28 12.11 -12.89
N GLY A 4 8.99 12.92 -13.91
CA GLY A 4 9.89 13.18 -15.03
C GLY A 4 10.16 11.96 -15.94
N ILE A 5 9.44 10.86 -15.74
CA ILE A 5 9.55 9.63 -16.53
C ILE A 5 8.46 9.61 -17.60
N LYS A 6 8.79 9.20 -18.80
CA LYS A 6 7.83 9.10 -19.90
C LYS A 6 7.08 7.77 -19.84
N PRO A 7 5.83 7.72 -20.39
CA PRO A 7 5.06 6.48 -20.42
C PRO A 7 5.79 5.30 -21.07
N GLU A 8 6.54 5.55 -22.15
CA GLU A 8 7.32 4.54 -22.87
C GLU A 8 8.48 3.94 -22.07
N ASP A 9 8.90 4.62 -21.00
CA ASP A 9 10.01 4.19 -20.14
C ASP A 9 9.51 3.36 -18.92
N ILE A 10 8.20 3.17 -18.77
CA ILE A 10 7.62 2.31 -17.72
C ILE A 10 7.66 0.85 -18.18
N ASP A 11 8.23 -0.02 -17.36
CA ASP A 11 8.39 -1.45 -17.65
C ASP A 11 7.31 -2.32 -17.01
N MET A 12 6.73 -1.86 -15.90
CA MET A 12 5.75 -2.62 -15.13
C MET A 12 4.79 -1.71 -14.37
N VAL A 13 3.57 -2.19 -14.15
CA VAL A 13 2.55 -1.54 -13.30
C VAL A 13 2.13 -2.48 -12.19
N ILE A 14 2.24 -2.02 -10.94
CA ILE A 14 1.71 -2.71 -9.75
C ILE A 14 0.66 -1.82 -9.11
N VAL A 15 -0.55 -2.34 -8.94
CA VAL A 15 -1.64 -1.61 -8.28
C VAL A 15 -2.01 -2.31 -6.98
N ALA A 16 -1.89 -1.61 -5.87
CA ALA A 16 -2.43 -2.05 -4.58
C ALA A 16 -3.87 -1.59 -4.46
N THR A 17 -4.81 -2.52 -4.42
CA THR A 17 -6.24 -2.23 -4.25
C THR A 17 -7.00 -3.40 -3.62
N SER A 18 -8.00 -3.07 -2.81
CA SER A 18 -9.00 -4.02 -2.28
C SER A 18 -10.39 -3.81 -2.89
N THR A 19 -10.54 -2.81 -3.75
CA THR A 19 -11.84 -2.35 -4.26
C THR A 19 -11.88 -2.27 -5.78
N GLY A 20 -11.09 -3.09 -6.47
CA GLY A 20 -11.11 -3.20 -7.93
C GLY A 20 -12.52 -3.36 -8.48
N ASP A 21 -12.77 -2.82 -9.66
CA ASP A 21 -14.10 -2.90 -10.29
C ASP A 21 -14.43 -4.32 -10.72
N PHE A 22 -13.42 -5.08 -11.11
CA PHE A 22 -13.54 -6.47 -11.60
C PHE A 22 -12.43 -7.34 -11.02
N PRO A 23 -12.66 -8.65 -10.85
CA PRO A 23 -11.57 -9.59 -10.58
C PRO A 23 -10.56 -9.68 -11.76
N PHE A 24 -11.06 -9.50 -12.98
CA PHE A 24 -10.30 -9.37 -14.23
C PHE A 24 -11.16 -8.64 -15.29
N PRO A 25 -10.60 -7.81 -16.16
CA PRO A 25 -9.20 -7.37 -16.13
C PRO A 25 -8.89 -6.64 -14.82
N THR A 26 -7.62 -6.70 -14.41
CA THR A 26 -7.16 -6.02 -13.20
C THR A 26 -7.14 -4.50 -13.37
N VAL A 27 -7.10 -3.75 -12.26
CA VAL A 27 -6.97 -2.29 -12.33
C VAL A 27 -5.65 -1.90 -13.01
N ALA A 28 -4.56 -2.66 -12.78
CA ALA A 28 -3.29 -2.46 -13.45
C ALA A 28 -3.39 -2.63 -14.98
N ASN A 29 -4.15 -3.63 -15.48
CA ASN A 29 -4.38 -3.78 -16.91
C ASN A 29 -5.12 -2.57 -17.51
N MET A 30 -6.19 -2.13 -16.84
CA MET A 30 -6.97 -0.98 -17.30
C MET A 30 -6.14 0.31 -17.28
N LEU A 31 -5.28 0.46 -16.27
CA LEU A 31 -4.41 1.61 -16.16
C LEU A 31 -3.32 1.61 -17.24
N GLN A 32 -2.74 0.45 -17.53
CA GLN A 32 -1.76 0.27 -18.62
C GLN A 32 -2.32 0.75 -19.97
N ASP A 33 -3.53 0.34 -20.31
CA ASP A 33 -4.22 0.76 -21.54
C ASP A 33 -4.49 2.27 -21.56
N ARG A 34 -5.07 2.79 -20.47
CA ARG A 34 -5.39 4.23 -20.36
C ARG A 34 -4.18 5.15 -20.43
N LEU A 35 -3.04 4.70 -19.95
CA LEU A 35 -1.80 5.47 -19.98
C LEU A 35 -1.00 5.25 -21.26
N GLY A 36 -1.41 4.33 -22.13
CA GLY A 36 -0.71 4.02 -23.38
C GLY A 36 0.69 3.44 -23.16
N LEU A 37 0.88 2.63 -22.11
CA LEU A 37 2.22 2.13 -21.72
C LEU A 37 2.75 1.01 -22.64
N GLY A 38 2.03 0.62 -23.68
CA GLY A 38 2.47 -0.49 -24.52
C GLY A 38 2.31 -1.85 -23.84
N LYS A 39 3.15 -2.83 -24.20
CA LYS A 39 3.11 -4.20 -23.66
C LYS A 39 4.04 -4.32 -22.45
N VAL A 40 3.56 -3.89 -21.29
CA VAL A 40 4.30 -3.98 -20.02
C VAL A 40 3.66 -4.99 -19.07
N ALA A 41 4.42 -5.49 -18.12
CA ALA A 41 3.90 -6.37 -17.07
C ALA A 41 2.93 -5.61 -16.16
N THR A 42 1.82 -6.26 -15.76
CA THR A 42 0.81 -5.64 -14.90
C THR A 42 0.32 -6.63 -13.85
N MET A 43 0.13 -6.17 -12.61
CA MET A 43 -0.52 -6.96 -11.57
C MET A 43 -1.25 -6.07 -10.56
N ASP A 44 -2.36 -6.60 -10.01
CA ASP A 44 -2.94 -6.07 -8.79
C ASP A 44 -2.42 -6.85 -7.58
N GLN A 45 -2.19 -6.15 -6.47
CA GLN A 45 -1.72 -6.70 -5.21
C GLN A 45 -2.72 -6.38 -4.10
N LEU A 46 -3.21 -7.41 -3.43
CA LEU A 46 -4.20 -7.28 -2.36
C LEU A 46 -3.53 -7.51 -1.00
N ALA A 47 -3.27 -6.41 -0.29
CA ALA A 47 -2.77 -6.42 1.08
C ALA A 47 -3.40 -5.29 1.93
N ALA A 48 -4.62 -4.91 1.59
CA ALA A 48 -5.40 -3.86 2.26
C ALA A 48 -4.56 -2.60 2.52
N CYS A 49 -4.63 -2.02 3.72
CA CYS A 49 -3.93 -0.78 4.09
C CYS A 49 -2.40 -0.86 3.94
N SER A 50 -1.82 -2.06 3.94
CA SER A 50 -0.38 -2.28 3.70
C SER A 50 -0.03 -2.45 2.22
N GLY A 51 -1.02 -2.47 1.32
CA GLY A 51 -0.84 -2.80 -0.09
C GLY A 51 0.19 -1.94 -0.80
N PHE A 52 0.16 -0.63 -0.60
CA PHE A 52 1.13 0.28 -1.22
C PHE A 52 2.56 -0.01 -0.76
N MET A 53 2.77 -0.24 0.54
CA MET A 53 4.10 -0.59 1.08
C MET A 53 4.60 -1.94 0.53
N TYR A 54 3.74 -2.95 0.47
CA TYR A 54 4.06 -4.24 -0.14
C TYR A 54 4.41 -4.08 -1.62
N SER A 55 3.68 -3.23 -2.34
CA SER A 55 3.95 -2.96 -3.77
C SER A 55 5.28 -2.24 -3.98
N LEU A 56 5.66 -1.30 -3.12
CA LEU A 56 6.98 -0.66 -3.14
C LEU A 56 8.10 -1.68 -2.96
N ILE A 57 7.94 -2.60 -2.00
CA ILE A 57 8.92 -3.64 -1.73
C ILE A 57 9.00 -4.63 -2.90
N THR A 58 7.85 -5.01 -3.47
CA THR A 58 7.78 -5.87 -4.65
C THR A 58 8.49 -5.22 -5.84
N ALA A 59 8.24 -3.95 -6.11
CA ALA A 59 8.92 -3.19 -7.16
C ALA A 59 10.43 -3.16 -6.94
N LYS A 60 10.87 -2.88 -5.70
CA LYS A 60 12.30 -2.95 -5.34
C LYS A 60 12.93 -4.29 -5.72
N GLN A 61 12.26 -5.42 -5.40
CA GLN A 61 12.81 -6.75 -5.71
C GLN A 61 12.92 -6.99 -7.23
N TYR A 62 11.94 -6.55 -8.00
CA TYR A 62 12.01 -6.64 -9.47
C TYR A 62 13.13 -5.79 -10.07
N ILE A 63 13.33 -4.58 -9.57
CA ILE A 63 14.44 -3.70 -10.00
C ILE A 63 15.78 -4.32 -9.61
N GLN A 64 15.90 -4.86 -8.39
CA GLN A 64 17.12 -5.52 -7.93
C GLN A 64 17.46 -6.81 -8.72
N SER A 65 16.48 -7.46 -9.35
CA SER A 65 16.76 -8.59 -10.26
C SER A 65 17.43 -8.16 -11.56
N GLY A 66 17.34 -6.88 -11.93
CA GLY A 66 17.85 -6.32 -13.18
C GLY A 66 16.93 -6.51 -14.39
N ASP A 67 15.74 -7.09 -14.19
CA ASP A 67 14.78 -7.32 -15.30
C ASP A 67 13.89 -6.12 -15.57
N TYR A 68 13.76 -5.21 -14.60
CA TYR A 68 12.89 -4.01 -14.64
C TYR A 68 13.64 -2.80 -14.12
N HIS A 69 13.37 -1.61 -14.69
CA HIS A 69 14.07 -0.36 -14.35
C HIS A 69 13.14 0.73 -13.81
N ASN A 70 11.93 0.86 -14.38
CA ASN A 70 10.95 1.86 -13.96
C ASN A 70 9.59 1.21 -13.74
N ILE A 71 9.18 1.08 -12.50
CA ILE A 71 7.92 0.44 -12.11
C ILE A 71 6.95 1.49 -11.59
N LEU A 72 5.78 1.60 -12.23
CA LEU A 72 4.68 2.41 -11.71
C LEU A 72 3.97 1.64 -10.59
N VAL A 73 4.05 2.16 -9.38
CA VAL A 73 3.32 1.66 -8.21
C VAL A 73 2.17 2.58 -7.89
N VAL A 74 0.97 2.04 -7.79
CA VAL A 74 -0.26 2.77 -7.47
C VAL A 74 -0.94 2.15 -6.26
N GLY A 75 -1.32 2.97 -5.29
CA GLY A 75 -2.25 2.58 -4.23
C GLY A 75 -3.59 3.27 -4.49
N VAL A 76 -4.67 2.51 -4.57
CA VAL A 76 -6.00 3.07 -4.81
C VAL A 76 -7.08 2.22 -4.15
N ASP A 77 -7.95 2.87 -3.41
CA ASP A 77 -9.17 2.24 -2.91
C ASP A 77 -10.37 3.19 -3.01
N LYS A 78 -11.50 2.63 -3.37
CA LYS A 78 -12.83 3.25 -3.29
C LYS A 78 -13.61 2.60 -2.14
N LEU A 79 -13.20 2.90 -0.90
CA LEU A 79 -13.76 2.27 0.29
C LEU A 79 -15.22 2.68 0.54
N SER A 80 -15.66 3.82 -0.01
CA SER A 80 -17.08 4.23 0.02
C SER A 80 -18.02 3.17 -0.60
N LYS A 81 -17.53 2.36 -1.53
CA LYS A 81 -18.26 1.26 -2.17
C LYS A 81 -18.65 0.14 -1.16
N ILE A 82 -17.79 -0.12 -0.22
CA ILE A 82 -17.90 -1.23 0.74
C ILE A 82 -18.10 -0.76 2.19
N THR A 83 -18.19 0.52 2.45
CA THR A 83 -18.49 1.08 3.78
C THR A 83 -19.99 1.21 3.96
N ASP A 84 -20.50 0.83 5.13
CA ASP A 84 -21.86 1.15 5.54
C ASP A 84 -21.91 2.58 6.07
N LEU A 85 -22.47 3.50 5.29
CA LEU A 85 -22.57 4.92 5.67
C LEU A 85 -23.55 5.18 6.83
N THR A 86 -24.34 4.19 7.24
CA THR A 86 -25.23 4.26 8.40
C THR A 86 -24.54 3.79 9.69
N ASP A 87 -23.45 3.03 9.60
CA ASP A 87 -22.64 2.64 10.74
C ASP A 87 -21.62 3.74 11.08
N ARG A 88 -21.91 4.51 12.11
CA ARG A 88 -21.04 5.62 12.58
C ARG A 88 -19.67 5.19 13.06
N SER A 89 -19.47 3.91 13.36
CA SER A 89 -18.17 3.37 13.82
C SER A 89 -17.17 3.17 12.68
N THR A 90 -17.66 2.99 11.44
CA THR A 90 -16.85 2.75 10.25
C THR A 90 -16.95 3.87 9.22
N ALA A 91 -18.12 4.48 9.05
CA ALA A 91 -18.39 5.50 8.04
C ALA A 91 -17.45 6.71 8.06
N ILE A 92 -16.96 7.08 9.25
CA ILE A 92 -16.08 8.24 9.44
C ILE A 92 -14.58 7.90 9.27
N LEU A 93 -14.23 6.62 9.08
CA LEU A 93 -12.85 6.16 9.05
C LEU A 93 -12.38 5.77 7.64
N PHE A 94 -13.29 5.31 6.79
CA PHE A 94 -12.97 4.80 5.48
C PHE A 94 -13.39 5.77 4.38
N GLY A 95 -12.49 6.07 3.47
CA GLY A 95 -12.72 7.00 2.36
C GLY A 95 -12.07 6.51 1.06
N ASP A 96 -12.28 7.27 0.01
CA ASP A 96 -11.71 7.01 -1.31
C ASP A 96 -10.41 7.79 -1.46
N GLY A 97 -9.42 7.18 -2.05
CA GLY A 97 -8.14 7.83 -2.30
C GLY A 97 -7.26 7.08 -3.27
N ALA A 98 -6.34 7.79 -3.88
CA ALA A 98 -5.32 7.22 -4.76
C ALA A 98 -4.02 7.99 -4.64
N GLY A 99 -2.91 7.27 -4.78
CA GLY A 99 -1.58 7.83 -4.89
C GLY A 99 -0.70 6.94 -5.74
N ALA A 100 0.31 7.51 -6.37
CA ALA A 100 1.21 6.78 -7.25
C ALA A 100 2.65 7.28 -7.13
N ALA A 101 3.59 6.37 -7.40
CA ALA A 101 5.01 6.68 -7.49
C ALA A 101 5.64 5.86 -8.61
N VAL A 102 6.66 6.40 -9.26
CA VAL A 102 7.55 5.61 -10.12
C VAL A 102 8.77 5.22 -9.31
N ILE A 103 9.03 3.93 -9.24
CA ILE A 103 10.17 3.35 -8.54
C ILE A 103 11.21 2.98 -9.58
N GLY A 104 12.44 3.43 -9.36
CA GLY A 104 13.56 3.21 -10.25
C GLY A 104 14.86 2.98 -9.50
N GLU A 105 15.94 2.77 -10.26
CA GLU A 105 17.29 2.62 -9.71
C GLU A 105 17.76 3.93 -9.08
N VAL A 106 18.51 3.81 -8.00
CA VAL A 106 19.17 4.92 -7.31
C VAL A 106 20.62 4.55 -6.99
N SER A 107 21.44 5.55 -6.70
CA SER A 107 22.82 5.34 -6.28
C SER A 107 22.89 4.57 -4.95
N GLU A 108 23.99 3.88 -4.72
CA GLU A 108 24.27 3.15 -3.48
C GLU A 108 24.09 4.06 -2.25
N GLY A 109 23.47 3.51 -1.21
CA GLY A 109 23.14 4.24 0.02
C GLY A 109 21.85 5.05 -0.01
N HIS A 110 21.11 5.04 -1.14
CA HIS A 110 19.84 5.74 -1.29
C HIS A 110 18.66 4.77 -1.54
N GLY A 111 17.45 5.30 -1.49
CA GLY A 111 16.21 4.55 -1.75
C GLY A 111 15.69 3.80 -0.53
N ILE A 112 15.07 2.63 -0.72
CA ILE A 112 14.51 1.82 0.36
C ILE A 112 15.65 1.04 1.04
N LEU A 113 16.15 1.56 2.16
CA LEU A 113 17.29 1.00 2.88
C LEU A 113 16.93 -0.32 3.58
N SER A 114 15.80 -0.36 4.25
CA SER A 114 15.30 -1.54 4.95
C SER A 114 13.78 -1.64 4.86
N TYR A 115 13.25 -2.79 5.19
CA TYR A 115 11.79 -3.00 5.27
C TYR A 115 11.45 -4.15 6.22
N GLU A 116 10.20 -4.16 6.67
CA GLU A 116 9.60 -5.26 7.40
C GLU A 116 8.22 -5.57 6.82
N MET A 117 7.95 -6.83 6.59
CA MET A 117 6.65 -7.33 6.15
C MET A 117 6.19 -8.41 7.12
N GLY A 118 4.91 -8.38 7.45
CA GLY A 118 4.32 -9.38 8.33
C GLY A 118 2.80 -9.33 8.30
N SER A 119 2.18 -10.38 8.82
CA SER A 119 0.73 -10.43 8.99
C SER A 119 0.37 -11.27 10.21
N ASP A 120 -0.76 -10.93 10.84
CA ASP A 120 -1.39 -11.73 11.90
C ASP A 120 -2.81 -12.11 11.49
N GLY A 121 -2.95 -13.27 10.87
CA GLY A 121 -4.24 -13.78 10.41
C GLY A 121 -5.24 -14.06 11.54
N SER A 122 -4.78 -14.18 12.80
CA SER A 122 -5.67 -14.37 13.94
C SER A 122 -6.58 -13.17 14.19
N GLY A 123 -6.16 -11.99 13.75
CA GLY A 123 -6.90 -10.73 13.78
C GLY A 123 -7.99 -10.60 12.71
N GLY A 124 -8.06 -11.48 11.73
CA GLY A 124 -9.00 -11.39 10.60
C GLY A 124 -10.47 -11.27 11.02
N LYS A 125 -10.85 -11.84 12.14
CA LYS A 125 -12.21 -11.72 12.74
C LYS A 125 -12.55 -10.31 13.24
N TYR A 126 -11.60 -9.41 13.33
CA TYR A 126 -11.80 -8.07 13.84
C TYR A 126 -11.94 -6.99 12.76
N LEU A 127 -11.49 -7.30 11.55
CA LEU A 127 -11.63 -6.41 10.39
C LEU A 127 -11.70 -7.24 9.11
N TYR A 128 -12.86 -7.24 8.47
CA TYR A 128 -13.09 -8.01 7.24
C TYR A 128 -14.24 -7.43 6.42
N LEU A 129 -14.29 -7.80 5.15
CA LEU A 129 -15.44 -7.56 4.30
C LEU A 129 -16.46 -8.67 4.55
N ASN A 130 -17.62 -8.32 5.07
CA ASN A 130 -18.70 -9.28 5.33
C ASN A 130 -19.33 -9.71 3.99
N HIS A 131 -19.31 -11.00 3.71
CA HIS A 131 -19.85 -11.57 2.47
C HIS A 131 -21.37 -11.45 2.35
N ASP A 132 -22.11 -11.44 3.47
CA ASP A 132 -23.57 -11.44 3.44
C ASP A 132 -24.15 -10.10 2.97
N ASN A 133 -23.49 -9.00 3.32
CA ASN A 133 -23.94 -7.64 2.97
C ASN A 133 -22.96 -6.82 2.15
N GLY A 134 -21.75 -7.35 1.89
CA GLY A 134 -20.71 -6.67 1.13
C GLY A 134 -20.17 -5.42 1.83
N LYS A 135 -20.26 -5.33 3.17
CA LYS A 135 -19.81 -4.17 3.95
C LYS A 135 -18.68 -4.53 4.90
N ILE A 136 -17.84 -3.54 5.17
CA ILE A 136 -16.74 -3.66 6.13
C ILE A 136 -17.32 -3.86 7.53
N PHE A 137 -16.87 -4.90 8.22
CA PHE A 137 -17.03 -5.07 9.65
C PHE A 137 -15.73 -4.72 10.36
N MET A 138 -15.81 -3.97 11.47
CA MET A 138 -14.64 -3.64 12.28
C MET A 138 -14.94 -3.65 13.77
N ASN A 139 -14.17 -4.43 14.54
CA ASN A 139 -14.05 -4.25 15.98
C ASN A 139 -12.95 -3.22 16.26
N GLY A 140 -13.30 -1.94 16.29
CA GLY A 140 -12.35 -0.85 16.39
C GLY A 140 -11.43 -0.92 17.60
N ARG A 141 -11.88 -1.46 18.74
CA ARG A 141 -11.07 -1.59 19.96
C ARG A 141 -9.91 -2.57 19.78
N GLU A 142 -10.16 -3.72 19.18
CA GLU A 142 -9.12 -4.74 18.97
C GLU A 142 -8.18 -4.35 17.85
N VAL A 143 -8.70 -3.74 16.77
CA VAL A 143 -7.88 -3.17 15.70
C VAL A 143 -6.95 -2.06 16.23
N PHE A 144 -7.47 -1.17 17.06
CA PHE A 144 -6.68 -0.09 17.68
C PHE A 144 -5.50 -0.63 18.51
N LYS A 145 -5.76 -1.59 19.41
CA LYS A 145 -4.71 -2.21 20.24
C LYS A 145 -3.59 -2.82 19.38
N PHE A 146 -3.98 -3.54 18.33
CA PHE A 146 -3.04 -4.15 17.40
C PHE A 146 -2.22 -3.07 16.68
N ALA A 147 -2.88 -2.05 16.11
CA ALA A 147 -2.25 -1.00 15.31
C ALA A 147 -1.20 -0.22 16.12
N VAL A 148 -1.55 0.26 17.32
CA VAL A 148 -0.61 1.00 18.18
C VAL A 148 0.65 0.19 18.46
N ARG A 149 0.50 -1.10 18.79
CA ARG A 149 1.63 -1.96 19.09
C ARG A 149 2.50 -2.21 17.84
N ILE A 150 1.88 -2.68 16.74
CA ILE A 150 2.64 -3.13 15.58
C ILE A 150 3.31 -1.99 14.82
N MET A 151 2.67 -0.81 14.75
CA MET A 151 3.28 0.34 14.09
C MET A 151 4.56 0.78 14.81
N GLY A 152 4.54 0.84 16.14
CA GLY A 152 5.74 1.18 16.90
C GLY A 152 6.83 0.13 16.82
N GLU A 153 6.48 -1.17 16.84
CA GLU A 153 7.44 -2.27 16.70
C GLU A 153 8.09 -2.27 15.32
N ALA A 154 7.30 -2.26 14.25
CA ALA A 154 7.79 -2.27 12.88
C ALA A 154 8.65 -1.05 12.56
N SER A 155 8.28 0.14 13.06
CA SER A 155 9.07 1.36 12.85
C SER A 155 10.46 1.26 13.47
N ARG A 156 10.56 0.77 14.70
CA ARG A 156 11.87 0.55 15.34
C ARG A 156 12.68 -0.50 14.59
N ASN A 157 12.06 -1.62 14.25
CA ASN A 157 12.73 -2.72 13.56
C ASN A 157 13.35 -2.30 12.22
N VAL A 158 12.65 -1.47 11.42
CA VAL A 158 13.20 -1.03 10.12
C VAL A 158 14.35 -0.04 10.29
N VAL A 159 14.32 0.82 11.31
CA VAL A 159 15.43 1.72 11.65
C VAL A 159 16.66 0.92 12.08
N ASP A 160 16.47 -0.03 12.99
CA ASP A 160 17.54 -0.92 13.48
C ASP A 160 18.14 -1.77 12.33
N LYS A 161 17.29 -2.34 11.45
CA LYS A 161 17.73 -3.10 10.27
C LYS A 161 18.54 -2.26 9.27
N ALA A 162 18.28 -0.96 9.20
CA ALA A 162 19.05 -0.03 8.39
C ALA A 162 20.40 0.36 9.02
N GLY A 163 20.66 -0.05 10.29
CA GLY A 163 21.83 0.36 11.04
C GLY A 163 21.76 1.82 11.51
N LEU A 164 20.55 2.38 11.59
CA LEU A 164 20.26 3.75 11.98
C LEU A 164 19.67 3.81 13.39
N THR A 165 19.57 5.03 13.90
CA THR A 165 18.92 5.37 15.18
C THR A 165 17.71 6.27 14.93
N ALA A 166 16.87 6.49 15.92
CA ALA A 166 15.75 7.42 15.81
C ALA A 166 16.18 8.86 15.51
N ASP A 167 17.38 9.25 15.92
CA ASP A 167 17.92 10.59 15.68
C ASP A 167 18.35 10.82 14.20
N ASP A 168 18.48 9.73 13.44
CA ASP A 168 18.80 9.78 12.02
C ASP A 168 17.53 9.90 11.13
N VAL A 169 16.34 9.92 11.73
CA VAL A 169 15.06 9.96 11.03
C VAL A 169 14.51 11.38 11.00
N ASP A 170 14.57 12.03 9.86
CA ASP A 170 14.03 13.39 9.69
C ASP A 170 12.51 13.46 9.67
N MET A 171 11.84 12.41 9.19
CA MET A 171 10.39 12.40 9.06
C MET A 171 9.83 10.99 9.21
N PHE A 172 8.76 10.86 10.01
CA PHE A 172 7.96 9.66 10.17
C PHE A 172 6.58 9.86 9.53
N VAL A 173 6.21 8.99 8.59
CA VAL A 173 4.93 9.06 7.86
C VAL A 173 4.14 7.77 8.12
N PRO A 174 3.39 7.68 9.22
CA PRO A 174 2.59 6.49 9.54
C PRO A 174 1.31 6.43 8.69
N HIS A 175 0.68 5.25 8.65
CA HIS A 175 -0.67 5.11 8.11
C HIS A 175 -1.66 5.96 8.92
N GLN A 176 -2.38 6.87 8.24
CA GLN A 176 -3.24 7.88 8.87
C GLN A 176 -4.67 7.36 9.12
N ALA A 177 -4.80 6.18 9.74
CA ALA A 177 -6.11 5.60 10.03
C ALA A 177 -6.88 6.37 11.14
N ASN A 178 -6.18 6.82 12.17
CA ASN A 178 -6.75 7.54 13.31
C ASN A 178 -5.64 8.29 14.05
N ILE A 179 -5.87 9.57 14.34
CA ILE A 179 -4.90 10.41 15.02
C ILE A 179 -4.45 9.83 16.36
N ARG A 180 -5.35 9.17 17.10
CA ARG A 180 -5.03 8.53 18.39
C ARG A 180 -4.09 7.32 18.29
N ILE A 181 -3.88 6.79 17.09
CA ILE A 181 -2.89 5.72 16.85
C ILE A 181 -1.51 6.33 16.63
N MET A 182 -1.47 7.56 16.12
CA MET A 182 -0.24 8.26 15.77
C MET A 182 0.37 9.06 16.94
N GLU A 183 -0.41 9.35 17.98
CA GLU A 183 0.00 9.98 19.25
C GLU A 183 0.58 8.94 20.23
#